data_78de8de9f6e602c9ce01692675394298
#
_entry.id   78de8de9f6e602c9ce01692675394298
#
_cell.length_a   1.000
_cell.length_b   1.000
_cell.length_c   1.000
_cell.angle_alpha   90.00
_cell.angle_beta   90.00
_cell.angle_gamma   90.00
#
_symmetry.space_group_name_H-M   'P 1'
#
loop_
_entity.id
_entity.type
_entity.pdbx_description
1 polymer ?
#
loop_
_entity_poly.entity_id
_entity_poly.type
_entity_poly.pdbx_seq_one_letter_code
_entity_poly.pdbx_strand_id
1 'polypeptide(L)'
;NIKKNLDELGIKLNQEELGIITSKVIELGDKKEKVTIEDLPYIISDVLDYPAKKKNIIIESYVLTHAKTLRPSASLSLLINNKLFQESCSGDGQFDAFMNALKSIYSNQKRNLPKLIDYAVRIPPGSDSDAFCETTITWDTGSKKFKTRGLDTDQTVAAIKATEKMLNTE
;
A
#
# COMPACT_ATOMS: atom_id res chain seq x y z
N ASN A 1 -17.72 -2.38 -18.65
CA ASN A 1 -18.62 -2.83 -17.59
C ASN A 1 -17.89 -3.85 -16.70
N ILE A 2 -17.63 -3.47 -15.44
CA ILE A 2 -16.88 -4.27 -14.47
C ILE A 2 -17.54 -5.64 -14.26
N LYS A 3 -18.86 -5.69 -14.11
CA LYS A 3 -19.60 -6.94 -13.90
C LYS A 3 -19.37 -7.95 -15.03
N LYS A 4 -19.40 -7.48 -16.29
CA LYS A 4 -19.13 -8.34 -17.46
C LYS A 4 -17.70 -8.90 -17.40
N ASN A 5 -16.73 -8.06 -17.08
CA ASN A 5 -15.33 -8.49 -17.00
C ASN A 5 -15.10 -9.49 -15.84
N LEU A 6 -15.81 -9.33 -14.73
CA LEU A 6 -15.76 -10.28 -13.60
C LEU A 6 -16.38 -11.62 -14.00
N ASP A 7 -17.50 -11.60 -14.74
CA ASP A 7 -18.14 -12.82 -15.25
C ASP A 7 -17.21 -13.58 -16.23
N GLU A 8 -16.49 -12.85 -17.10
CA GLU A 8 -15.49 -13.44 -18.00
C GLU A 8 -14.32 -14.10 -17.27
N LEU A 9 -13.94 -13.54 -16.11
CA LEU A 9 -12.90 -14.11 -15.24
C LEU A 9 -13.42 -15.22 -14.32
N GLY A 10 -14.73 -15.49 -14.33
CA GLY A 10 -15.36 -16.47 -13.43
C GLY A 10 -15.39 -16.02 -11.95
N ILE A 11 -15.27 -14.72 -11.69
CA ILE A 11 -15.27 -14.15 -10.36
C ILE A 11 -16.70 -13.70 -10.00
N LYS A 12 -17.23 -14.21 -8.88
CA LYS A 12 -18.54 -13.84 -8.36
C LYS A 12 -18.39 -12.97 -7.12
N LEU A 13 -18.98 -11.78 -7.14
CA LEU A 13 -19.02 -10.85 -6.03
C LEU A 13 -20.47 -10.54 -5.66
N ASN A 14 -20.74 -10.34 -4.37
CA ASN A 14 -22.03 -9.79 -3.93
C ASN A 14 -22.12 -8.30 -4.28
N GLN A 15 -23.29 -7.68 -4.06
CA GLN A 15 -23.52 -6.28 -4.46
C GLN A 15 -22.64 -5.29 -3.68
N GLU A 16 -22.40 -5.54 -2.41
CA GLU A 16 -21.54 -4.72 -1.56
C GLU A 16 -20.07 -4.77 -2.06
N GLU A 17 -19.55 -5.98 -2.25
CA GLU A 17 -18.21 -6.21 -2.80
C GLU A 17 -18.06 -5.58 -4.19
N LEU A 18 -19.06 -5.74 -5.06
CA LEU A 18 -19.08 -5.13 -6.39
C LEU A 18 -19.02 -3.60 -6.31
N GLY A 19 -19.74 -3.00 -5.37
CA GLY A 19 -19.71 -1.55 -5.14
C GLY A 19 -18.33 -1.07 -4.70
N ILE A 20 -17.69 -1.77 -3.79
CA ILE A 20 -16.34 -1.46 -3.30
C ILE A 20 -15.32 -1.59 -4.44
N ILE A 21 -15.37 -2.67 -5.22
CA ILE A 21 -14.47 -2.88 -6.36
C ILE A 21 -14.69 -1.82 -7.43
N THR A 22 -15.93 -1.46 -7.74
CA THR A 22 -16.25 -0.41 -8.72
C THR A 22 -15.66 0.93 -8.30
N SER A 23 -15.83 1.32 -7.03
CA SER A 23 -15.24 2.56 -6.49
C SER A 23 -13.72 2.55 -6.59
N LYS A 24 -13.09 1.42 -6.30
CA LYS A 24 -11.64 1.26 -6.39
C LYS A 24 -11.13 1.34 -7.83
N VAL A 25 -11.83 0.74 -8.77
CA VAL A 25 -11.50 0.83 -10.21
C VAL A 25 -11.57 2.26 -10.70
N ILE A 26 -12.58 3.04 -10.27
CA ILE A 26 -12.69 4.46 -10.62
C ILE A 26 -11.50 5.25 -10.05
N GLU A 27 -11.20 5.07 -8.76
CA GLU A 27 -10.06 5.72 -8.11
C GLU A 27 -8.74 5.43 -8.83
N LEU A 28 -8.51 4.17 -9.18
CA LEU A 28 -7.29 3.77 -9.88
C LEU A 28 -7.28 4.23 -11.34
N GLY A 29 -8.43 4.32 -11.99
CA GLY A 29 -8.57 4.85 -13.34
C GLY A 29 -8.15 6.32 -13.46
N ASP A 30 -8.30 7.10 -12.39
CA ASP A 30 -7.84 8.48 -12.35
C ASP A 30 -6.31 8.60 -12.33
N LYS A 31 -5.62 7.53 -11.90
CA LYS A 31 -4.15 7.45 -11.84
C LYS A 31 -3.54 6.75 -13.06
N LYS A 32 -4.32 5.94 -13.73
CA LYS A 32 -3.91 5.14 -14.87
C LYS A 32 -4.84 5.44 -16.06
N GLU A 33 -4.28 5.62 -17.25
CA GLU A 33 -5.04 5.90 -18.47
C GLU A 33 -6.12 4.83 -18.72
N LYS A 34 -5.83 3.56 -18.42
CA LYS A 34 -6.77 2.46 -18.63
C LYS A 34 -6.57 1.35 -17.61
N VAL A 35 -7.63 1.01 -16.88
CA VAL A 35 -7.69 -0.21 -16.08
C VAL A 35 -8.10 -1.37 -16.99
N THR A 36 -7.28 -2.40 -17.07
CA THR A 36 -7.52 -3.55 -17.94
C THR A 36 -8.21 -4.70 -17.19
N ILE A 37 -8.71 -5.69 -17.93
CA ILE A 37 -9.31 -6.88 -17.32
C ILE A 37 -8.28 -7.69 -16.51
N GLU A 38 -7.02 -7.67 -16.93
CA GLU A 38 -5.90 -8.35 -16.25
C GLU A 38 -5.57 -7.69 -14.91
N ASP A 39 -5.88 -6.41 -14.72
CA ASP A 39 -5.69 -5.70 -13.46
C ASP A 39 -6.71 -6.10 -12.39
N LEU A 40 -7.92 -6.56 -12.78
CA LEU A 40 -9.02 -6.82 -11.85
C LEU A 40 -8.70 -7.83 -10.75
N PRO A 41 -8.04 -8.98 -11.00
CA PRO A 41 -7.69 -9.90 -9.91
C PRO A 41 -6.81 -9.26 -8.83
N TYR A 42 -5.88 -8.38 -9.21
CA TYR A 42 -5.01 -7.65 -8.28
C TYR A 42 -5.80 -6.61 -7.47
N ILE A 43 -6.72 -5.89 -8.12
CA ILE A 43 -7.61 -4.92 -7.45
C ILE A 43 -8.51 -5.63 -6.43
N ILE A 44 -9.08 -6.76 -6.81
CA ILE A 44 -9.94 -7.57 -5.92
C ILE A 44 -9.17 -8.06 -4.72
N SER A 45 -7.97 -8.61 -4.93
CA SER A 45 -7.10 -9.04 -3.85
C SER A 45 -6.73 -7.89 -2.90
N ASP A 46 -6.37 -6.73 -3.46
CA ASP A 46 -6.04 -5.55 -2.65
C ASP A 46 -7.19 -5.07 -1.77
N VAL A 47 -8.42 -5.13 -2.28
CA VAL A 47 -9.59 -4.59 -1.59
C VAL A 47 -10.23 -5.61 -0.64
N LEU A 48 -10.41 -6.87 -1.07
CA LEU A 48 -11.16 -7.87 -0.32
C LEU A 48 -10.32 -8.64 0.69
N ASP A 49 -9.02 -8.81 0.43
CA ASP A 49 -8.10 -9.42 1.40
C ASP A 49 -7.91 -8.54 2.65
N TYR A 50 -8.29 -7.29 2.55
CA TYR A 50 -8.18 -6.33 3.64
C TYR A 50 -9.50 -5.59 3.84
N PRO A 51 -10.44 -6.16 4.61
CA PRO A 51 -11.74 -5.52 4.85
C PRO A 51 -11.58 -4.15 5.51
N ALA A 52 -12.47 -3.22 5.15
CA ALA A 52 -12.50 -1.87 5.68
C ALA A 52 -12.70 -1.88 7.20
N LYS A 53 -11.62 -1.88 7.96
CA LYS A 53 -11.62 -1.63 9.39
C LYS A 53 -11.45 -0.12 9.65
N LYS A 54 -11.98 0.36 10.77
CA LYS A 54 -11.66 1.70 11.24
C LYS A 54 -10.14 1.78 11.47
N LYS A 55 -9.49 2.67 10.73
CA LYS A 55 -8.05 2.89 10.86
C LYS A 55 -7.75 3.70 12.13
N ASN A 56 -6.97 3.14 13.03
CA ASN A 56 -6.43 3.85 14.20
C ASN A 56 -5.14 4.60 13.87
N ILE A 57 -4.43 4.15 12.85
CA ILE A 57 -3.20 4.74 12.37
C ILE A 57 -3.39 5.11 10.90
N ILE A 58 -3.19 6.38 10.58
CA ILE A 58 -3.38 6.92 9.24
C ILE A 58 -2.09 7.61 8.81
N ILE A 59 -1.61 7.28 7.63
CA ILE A 59 -0.57 8.05 6.97
C ILE A 59 -1.24 9.30 6.40
N GLU A 60 -1.11 10.40 7.11
CA GLU A 60 -1.77 11.68 6.76
C GLU A 60 -1.15 12.29 5.52
N SER A 61 0.18 12.35 5.48
CA SER A 61 0.93 12.84 4.35
C SER A 61 2.37 12.36 4.38
N TYR A 62 3.01 12.39 3.24
CA TYR A 62 4.45 12.14 3.13
C TYR A 62 5.03 12.86 1.93
N VAL A 63 6.31 13.17 2.02
CA VAL A 63 7.12 13.67 0.93
C VAL A 63 8.32 12.74 0.77
N LEU A 64 8.54 12.27 -0.44
CA LEU A 64 9.69 11.45 -0.81
C LEU A 64 10.57 12.25 -1.75
N THR A 65 11.86 12.30 -1.45
CA THR A 65 12.83 12.99 -2.29
C THR A 65 13.86 12.00 -2.83
N HIS A 66 14.10 12.09 -4.12
CA HIS A 66 15.16 11.36 -4.80
C HIS A 66 15.88 12.28 -5.77
N ALA A 67 17.20 12.30 -5.69
CA ALA A 67 18.04 13.02 -6.64
C ALA A 67 19.30 12.21 -6.91
N LYS A 68 19.85 12.35 -8.11
CA LYS A 68 20.99 11.57 -8.58
C LYS A 68 22.21 11.61 -7.65
N THR A 69 22.44 12.73 -6.98
CA THR A 69 23.65 12.98 -6.18
C THR A 69 23.38 13.12 -4.68
N LEU A 70 22.13 13.08 -4.28
CA LEU A 70 21.72 13.19 -2.88
C LEU A 70 21.14 11.88 -2.37
N ARG A 71 21.34 11.63 -1.08
CA ARG A 71 20.72 10.49 -0.44
C ARG A 71 19.20 10.68 -0.39
N PRO A 72 18.38 9.66 -0.72
CA PRO A 72 16.93 9.74 -0.62
C PRO A 72 16.48 10.13 0.79
N SER A 73 15.42 10.93 0.88
CA SER A 73 14.84 11.32 2.15
C SER A 73 13.32 11.22 2.12
N ALA A 74 12.72 11.09 3.29
CA ALA A 74 11.28 11.10 3.47
C ALA A 74 10.89 11.96 4.66
N SER A 75 9.81 12.72 4.50
CA SER A 75 9.10 13.37 5.61
C SER A 75 7.75 12.71 5.75
N LEU A 76 7.40 12.28 6.94
CA LEU A 76 6.18 11.52 7.22
C LEU A 76 5.36 12.23 8.30
N SER A 77 4.07 12.40 8.03
CA SER A 77 3.05 12.81 9.02
C SER A 77 2.11 11.65 9.27
N LEU A 78 2.07 11.18 10.50
CA LEU A 78 1.31 10.02 10.93
C LEU A 78 0.30 10.40 12.01
N LEU A 79 -0.96 10.03 11.82
CA LEU A 79 -1.98 10.11 12.86
C LEU A 79 -2.04 8.78 13.61
N ILE A 80 -1.84 8.82 14.91
CA ILE A 80 -2.03 7.68 15.82
C ILE A 80 -3.14 8.07 16.79
N ASN A 81 -4.30 7.42 16.69
CA ASN A 81 -5.47 7.74 17.50
C ASN A 81 -5.81 9.25 17.46
N ASN A 82 -5.83 9.82 16.26
CA ASN A 82 -6.10 11.24 15.97
C ASN A 82 -5.05 12.24 16.48
N LYS A 83 -3.89 11.77 16.94
CA LYS A 83 -2.78 12.63 17.32
C LYS A 83 -1.69 12.61 16.23
N LEU A 84 -1.23 13.78 15.80
CA LEU A 84 -0.26 13.93 14.73
C LEU A 84 1.17 13.82 15.24
N PHE A 85 1.97 13.00 14.53
CA PHE A 85 3.41 12.86 14.72
C PHE A 85 4.11 13.06 13.39
N GLN A 86 5.24 13.75 13.39
CA GLN A 86 6.00 14.04 12.18
C GLN A 86 7.48 13.73 12.40
N GLU A 87 8.11 13.11 11.40
CA GLU A 87 9.54 12.83 11.36
C GLU A 87 10.06 12.90 9.93
N SER A 88 11.35 13.25 9.80
CA SER A 88 12.05 13.25 8.53
C SER A 88 13.34 12.46 8.68
N CYS A 89 13.59 11.54 7.75
CA CYS A 89 14.78 10.69 7.75
C CYS A 89 15.30 10.50 6.34
N SER A 90 16.58 10.18 6.23
CA SER A 90 17.18 9.68 5.00
C SER A 90 17.26 8.16 5.01
N GLY A 91 17.47 7.57 3.85
CA GLY A 91 17.63 6.13 3.68
C GLY A 91 18.43 5.81 2.42
N ASP A 92 18.63 4.53 2.15
CA ASP A 92 19.34 4.05 0.96
C ASP A 92 18.45 4.11 -0.29
N GLY A 93 17.13 4.13 -0.11
CA GLY A 93 16.10 4.35 -1.11
C GLY A 93 14.95 5.14 -0.52
N GLN A 94 13.95 5.50 -1.34
CA GLN A 94 12.79 6.28 -0.88
C GLN A 94 11.97 5.51 0.15
N PHE A 95 11.72 4.21 -0.08
CA PHE A 95 10.98 3.39 0.86
C PHE A 95 11.76 3.15 2.16
N ASP A 96 13.07 2.96 2.08
CA ASP A 96 13.93 2.86 3.26
C ASP A 96 13.89 4.15 4.09
N ALA A 97 13.97 5.32 3.43
CA ALA A 97 13.84 6.61 4.10
C ALA A 97 12.47 6.77 4.79
N PHE A 98 11.38 6.35 4.13
CA PHE A 98 10.04 6.33 4.70
C PHE A 98 9.97 5.41 5.93
N MET A 99 10.52 4.20 5.84
CA MET A 99 10.54 3.25 6.96
C MET A 99 11.38 3.76 8.12
N ASN A 100 12.48 4.47 7.86
CA ASN A 100 13.30 5.09 8.91
C ASN A 100 12.53 6.20 9.64
N ALA A 101 11.77 7.03 8.93
CA ALA A 101 10.89 8.03 9.55
C ALA A 101 9.80 7.36 10.41
N LEU A 102 9.17 6.30 9.91
CA LEU A 102 8.17 5.52 10.65
C LEU A 102 8.75 4.88 11.91
N LYS A 103 9.93 4.26 11.81
CA LYS A 103 10.65 3.69 12.96
C LYS A 103 10.95 4.74 14.02
N SER A 104 11.34 5.95 13.60
CA SER A 104 11.60 7.07 14.50
C SER A 104 10.35 7.47 15.27
N ILE A 105 9.21 7.62 14.60
CA ILE A 105 7.93 7.92 15.25
C ILE A 105 7.56 6.84 16.26
N TYR A 106 7.63 5.56 15.86
CA TYR A 106 7.27 4.44 16.73
C TYR A 106 8.19 4.34 17.94
N SER A 107 9.50 4.51 17.74
CA SER A 107 10.48 4.51 18.82
C SER A 107 10.20 5.63 19.85
N ASN A 108 9.93 6.85 19.37
CA ASN A 108 9.62 8.00 20.23
C ASN A 108 8.32 7.80 21.02
N GLN A 109 7.37 7.05 20.47
CA GLN A 109 6.11 6.71 21.11
C GLN A 109 6.18 5.41 21.93
N LYS A 110 7.37 4.80 22.05
CA LYS A 110 7.58 3.50 22.73
C LYS A 110 6.66 2.39 22.20
N ARG A 111 6.41 2.40 20.90
CA ARG A 111 5.59 1.40 20.20
C ARG A 111 6.49 0.44 19.44
N ASN A 112 6.09 -0.82 19.42
CA ASN A 112 6.79 -1.84 18.64
C ASN A 112 6.31 -1.79 17.18
N LEU A 113 7.26 -1.76 16.25
CA LEU A 113 7.00 -1.85 14.84
C LEU A 113 7.36 -3.25 14.36
N PRO A 114 6.44 -3.98 13.67
CA PRO A 114 6.78 -5.23 13.03
C PRO A 114 7.96 -5.08 12.07
N LYS A 115 8.80 -6.09 12.04
CA LYS A 115 9.99 -6.11 11.18
C LYS A 115 9.63 -6.61 9.78
N LEU A 116 10.07 -5.90 8.76
CA LEU A 116 9.98 -6.36 7.37
C LEU A 116 10.97 -7.50 7.16
N ILE A 117 10.49 -8.67 6.71
CA ILE A 117 11.33 -9.85 6.45
C ILE A 117 11.30 -10.33 5.02
N ASP A 118 10.31 -9.94 4.23
CA ASP A 118 10.24 -10.22 2.79
C ASP A 118 9.48 -9.13 2.05
N TYR A 119 9.88 -8.89 0.81
CA TYR A 119 9.33 -7.85 -0.05
C TYR A 119 9.27 -8.38 -1.49
N ALA A 120 8.07 -8.49 -2.04
CA ALA A 120 7.87 -8.99 -3.39
C ALA A 120 7.01 -8.02 -4.20
N VAL A 121 7.37 -7.82 -5.46
CA VAL A 121 6.62 -6.99 -6.40
C VAL A 121 6.14 -7.84 -7.56
N ARG A 122 4.88 -7.68 -7.94
CA ARG A 122 4.29 -8.27 -9.13
C ARG A 122 3.71 -7.19 -10.02
N ILE A 123 3.87 -7.38 -11.31
CA ILE A 123 3.32 -6.50 -12.34
C ILE A 123 2.45 -7.35 -13.25
N PRO A 124 1.16 -7.00 -13.49
CA PRO A 124 0.31 -7.73 -14.42
C PRO A 124 0.95 -7.83 -15.82
N PRO A 125 0.80 -8.93 -16.52
CA PRO A 125 1.36 -9.12 -17.86
C PRO A 125 0.71 -8.16 -18.89
N GLY A 126 1.44 -7.83 -19.95
CA GLY A 126 0.98 -6.91 -21.00
C GLY A 126 0.96 -5.44 -20.62
N SER A 127 1.79 -5.07 -19.66
CA SER A 127 1.80 -3.73 -19.05
C SER A 127 2.77 -2.78 -19.73
N ASP A 128 2.38 -1.52 -19.74
CA ASP A 128 3.20 -0.39 -20.17
C ASP A 128 3.85 0.32 -18.96
N SER A 129 4.36 1.52 -19.16
CA SER A 129 5.00 2.30 -18.08
C SER A 129 4.04 2.75 -16.97
N ASP A 130 2.73 2.73 -17.24
CA ASP A 130 1.66 3.03 -16.27
C ASP A 130 1.07 1.78 -15.59
N ALA A 131 1.76 0.64 -15.71
CA ALA A 131 1.33 -0.62 -15.12
C ALA A 131 1.10 -0.52 -13.61
N PHE A 132 0.10 -1.25 -13.10
CA PHE A 132 -0.02 -1.45 -11.67
C PHE A 132 1.12 -2.33 -11.14
N CYS A 133 1.61 -1.95 -9.96
CA CYS A 133 2.51 -2.77 -9.16
C CYS A 133 1.75 -3.27 -7.93
N GLU A 134 1.73 -4.58 -7.73
CA GLU A 134 1.30 -5.18 -6.47
C GLU A 134 2.54 -5.45 -5.62
N THR A 135 2.63 -4.80 -4.48
CA THR A 135 3.69 -5.05 -3.50
C THR A 135 3.13 -5.89 -2.36
N THR A 136 3.76 -7.02 -2.09
CA THR A 136 3.46 -7.87 -0.94
C THR A 136 4.62 -7.83 0.04
N ILE A 137 4.36 -7.43 1.28
CA ILE A 137 5.37 -7.36 2.34
C ILE A 137 5.00 -8.37 3.42
N THR A 138 5.99 -9.16 3.84
CA THR A 138 5.87 -10.06 4.98
C THR A 138 6.48 -9.37 6.19
N TRP A 139 5.72 -9.36 7.27
CA TRP A 139 6.06 -8.72 8.54
C TRP A 139 6.24 -9.77 9.63
N ASP A 140 7.13 -9.48 10.58
CA ASP A 140 7.36 -10.30 11.76
C ASP A 140 7.22 -9.45 13.03
N THR A 141 6.29 -9.83 13.89
CA THR A 141 6.06 -9.17 15.19
C THR A 141 6.93 -9.78 16.30
N GLY A 142 7.71 -10.82 16.00
CA GLY A 142 8.40 -11.64 16.98
C GLY A 142 7.59 -12.84 17.45
N SER A 143 6.25 -12.75 17.48
CA SER A 143 5.36 -13.86 17.86
C SER A 143 4.61 -14.47 16.67
N LYS A 144 4.37 -13.69 15.62
CA LYS A 144 3.70 -14.15 14.39
C LYS A 144 4.23 -13.45 13.16
N LYS A 145 4.02 -14.07 12.02
CA LYS A 145 4.30 -13.52 10.69
C LYS A 145 2.99 -13.33 9.92
N PHE A 146 2.89 -12.26 9.17
CA PHE A 146 1.72 -11.99 8.32
C PHE A 146 2.11 -11.15 7.11
N LYS A 147 1.25 -11.15 6.11
CA LYS A 147 1.48 -10.42 4.85
C LYS A 147 0.45 -9.32 4.67
N THR A 148 0.89 -8.21 4.11
CA THR A 148 0.02 -7.15 3.61
C THR A 148 0.36 -6.82 2.17
N ARG A 149 -0.63 -6.36 1.41
CA ARG A 149 -0.48 -6.01 0.00
C ARG A 149 -0.90 -4.58 -0.26
N GLY A 150 -0.21 -3.93 -1.16
CA GLY A 150 -0.57 -2.62 -1.68
C GLY A 150 -0.53 -2.62 -3.20
N LEU A 151 -1.44 -1.88 -3.82
CA LEU A 151 -1.56 -1.76 -5.27
C LEU A 151 -1.53 -0.29 -5.67
N ASP A 152 -0.60 0.06 -6.54
CA ASP A 152 -0.51 1.39 -7.14
C ASP A 152 0.31 1.33 -8.44
N THR A 153 0.22 2.37 -9.27
CA THR A 153 1.09 2.52 -10.45
C THR A 153 2.52 2.88 -10.08
N ASP A 154 2.73 3.47 -8.90
CA ASP A 154 4.04 3.74 -8.32
C ASP A 154 4.41 2.64 -7.31
N GLN A 155 5.55 1.99 -7.52
CA GLN A 155 6.02 0.88 -6.68
C GLN A 155 6.21 1.29 -5.22
N THR A 156 6.75 2.49 -4.97
CA THR A 156 6.97 2.99 -3.61
C THR A 156 5.64 3.29 -2.92
N VAL A 157 4.68 3.88 -3.63
CA VAL A 157 3.33 4.12 -3.11
C VAL A 157 2.62 2.80 -2.78
N ALA A 158 2.76 1.78 -3.64
CA ALA A 158 2.23 0.43 -3.36
C ALA A 158 2.80 -0.15 -2.06
N ALA A 159 4.11 0.00 -1.84
CA ALA A 159 4.77 -0.42 -0.61
C ALA A 159 4.27 0.36 0.62
N ILE A 160 4.05 1.65 0.50
CA ILE A 160 3.50 2.50 1.57
C ILE A 160 2.06 2.08 1.92
N LYS A 161 1.24 1.77 0.92
CA LYS A 161 -0.12 1.23 1.15
C LYS A 161 -0.10 -0.10 1.90
N ALA A 162 0.79 -1.02 1.52
CA ALA A 162 0.99 -2.28 2.25
C ALA A 162 1.43 -2.03 3.69
N THR A 163 2.28 -1.03 3.92
CA THR A 163 2.74 -0.63 5.24
C THR A 163 1.61 -0.06 6.10
N GLU A 164 0.76 0.81 5.56
CA GLU A 164 -0.39 1.33 6.31
C GLU A 164 -1.34 0.22 6.75
N LYS A 165 -1.57 -0.77 5.90
CA LYS A 165 -2.34 -1.96 6.28
C LYS A 165 -1.69 -2.70 7.45
N MET A 166 -0.37 -2.87 7.44
CA MET A 166 0.36 -3.47 8.55
C MET A 166 0.17 -2.69 9.84
N LEU A 167 0.23 -1.36 9.81
CA LEU A 167 0.07 -0.52 11.00
C LEU A 167 -1.30 -0.69 11.67
N ASN A 168 -2.32 -1.11 10.93
CA ASN A 168 -3.68 -1.32 11.41
C ASN A 168 -4.03 -2.82 11.60
N THR A 169 -3.05 -3.70 11.49
CA THR A 169 -3.21 -5.14 11.74
C THR A 169 -2.79 -5.44 13.18
N GLU A 170 -3.68 -6.07 13.90
CA GLU A 170 -3.42 -6.54 15.26
C GLU A 170 -2.87 -7.97 15.31
#